data_84ea7982dffecfd255d65d4af263d3ff
#
_entry.id   84ea7982dffecfd255d65d4af263d3ff
#
_cell.length_a   1.000
_cell.length_b   1.000
_cell.length_c   1.000
_cell.angle_alpha   90.00
_cell.angle_beta   90.00
_cell.angle_gamma   90.00
#
_symmetry.space_group_name_H-M   'P 1'
#
loop_
_entity.id
_entity.type
_entity.pdbx_description
1 polymer ?
#
loop_
_entity_poly.entity_id
_entity_poly.type
_entity_poly.pdbx_seq_one_letter_code
_entity_poly.pdbx_strand_id
1 'polypeptide(L)'
;MWDKIKVFLLTLIIRSIGRLSTGINMSFKYGFISGKMLDYIYENKPQGKFFIGKILDKIFLENVGWKAIRKRKDNLKDYLKRAIEVNRKNGIKSVILDIASGPGKYLVDVLCDLGEQDIVAFCQDIDQRWLEDGRRQASERGINNIRFIIKTAN
;
A
#
# COMPACT_ATOMS: atom_id res chain seq x y z
N MET A 1 27.63 23.16 20.33
CA MET A 1 28.43 21.90 20.30
C MET A 1 27.69 20.72 20.94
N TRP A 2 27.11 20.90 22.11
CA TRP A 2 26.34 19.89 22.85
C TRP A 2 25.10 19.35 22.07
N ASP A 3 24.40 20.20 21.34
CA ASP A 3 23.20 19.77 20.59
C ASP A 3 23.55 18.85 19.41
N LYS A 4 24.68 19.08 18.75
CA LYS A 4 25.16 18.20 17.67
C LYS A 4 25.54 16.80 18.20
N ILE A 5 26.12 16.74 19.41
CA ILE A 5 26.48 15.48 20.06
C ILE A 5 25.21 14.72 20.49
N LYS A 6 24.22 15.41 21.06
CA LYS A 6 22.93 14.82 21.43
C LYS A 6 22.21 14.24 20.20
N VAL A 7 22.14 15.02 19.11
CA VAL A 7 21.53 14.57 17.85
C VAL A 7 22.29 13.37 17.28
N PHE A 8 23.61 13.37 17.32
CA PHE A 8 24.43 12.24 16.85
C PHE A 8 24.17 10.98 17.68
N LEU A 9 24.20 11.09 19.02
CA LEU A 9 23.93 9.97 19.93
C LEU A 9 22.49 9.44 19.75
N LEU A 10 21.51 10.32 19.64
CA LEU A 10 20.12 9.96 19.39
C LEU A 10 19.97 9.21 18.06
N THR A 11 20.65 9.68 17.02
CA THR A 11 20.65 9.02 15.70
C THR A 11 21.28 7.64 15.77
N LEU A 12 22.35 7.47 16.54
CA LEU A 12 23.02 6.18 16.76
C LEU A 12 22.13 5.20 17.52
N ILE A 13 21.43 5.68 18.55
CA ILE A 13 20.47 4.90 19.33
C ILE A 13 19.28 4.50 18.43
N ILE A 14 18.71 5.43 17.67
CA ILE A 14 17.61 5.16 16.75
C ILE A 14 18.04 4.16 15.66
N ARG A 15 19.26 4.28 15.12
CA ARG A 15 19.79 3.31 14.15
C ARG A 15 20.01 1.92 14.75
N SER A 16 20.47 1.83 16.00
CA SER A 16 20.77 0.55 16.65
C SER A 16 19.49 -0.16 17.08
N ILE A 17 18.61 0.54 17.80
CA ILE A 17 17.32 0.00 18.26
C ILE A 17 16.34 -0.11 17.10
N GLY A 18 16.39 0.84 16.16
CA GLY A 18 15.56 0.84 14.95
C GLY A 18 15.75 -0.41 14.07
N ARG A 19 16.92 -1.06 14.14
CA ARG A 19 17.16 -2.34 13.45
C ARG A 19 16.30 -3.50 13.98
N LEU A 20 15.70 -3.36 15.15
CA LEU A 20 14.75 -4.32 15.69
C LEU A 20 13.36 -4.13 15.09
N SER A 21 13.03 -2.92 14.61
CA SER A 21 11.78 -2.61 13.93
C SER A 21 11.88 -2.93 12.44
N THR A 22 10.93 -3.70 11.94
CA THR A 22 10.82 -3.98 10.50
C THR A 22 10.47 -2.73 9.71
N GLY A 23 9.54 -1.91 10.20
CA GLY A 23 9.13 -0.67 9.53
C GLY A 23 10.28 0.35 9.40
N ILE A 24 11.04 0.55 10.47
CA ILE A 24 12.21 1.45 10.44
C ILE A 24 13.28 0.91 9.48
N ASN A 25 13.57 -0.38 9.51
CA ASN A 25 14.53 -0.99 8.58
C ASN A 25 14.09 -0.86 7.12
N MET A 26 12.82 -1.08 6.84
CA MET A 26 12.27 -0.94 5.49
C MET A 26 12.36 0.51 5.02
N SER A 27 12.11 1.48 5.89
CA SER A 27 12.23 2.90 5.57
C SER A 27 13.65 3.28 5.16
N PHE A 28 14.66 2.76 5.86
CA PHE A 28 16.07 3.00 5.51
C PHE A 28 16.50 2.28 4.25
N LYS A 29 15.97 1.07 4.00
CA LYS A 29 16.39 0.24 2.87
C LYS A 29 15.71 0.62 1.55
N TYR A 30 14.43 0.95 1.59
CA TYR A 30 13.59 1.15 0.40
C TYR A 30 13.04 2.58 0.28
N GLY A 31 13.21 3.41 1.31
CA GLY A 31 12.58 4.74 1.41
C GLY A 31 11.16 4.70 1.94
N PHE A 32 10.73 5.84 2.49
CA PHE A 32 9.42 6.00 3.13
C PHE A 32 8.21 5.90 2.17
N ILE A 33 8.43 6.13 0.88
CA ILE A 33 7.37 6.21 -0.15
C ILE A 33 7.43 4.99 -1.10
N SER A 34 8.27 4.00 -0.81
CA SER A 34 8.36 2.81 -1.66
C SER A 34 7.10 1.95 -1.57
N GLY A 35 6.77 1.25 -2.65
CA GLY A 35 5.63 0.32 -2.68
C GLY A 35 5.68 -0.72 -1.56
N LYS A 36 6.86 -1.27 -1.25
CA LYS A 36 7.05 -2.20 -0.12
C LYS A 36 6.71 -1.58 1.22
N MET A 37 7.06 -0.31 1.41
CA MET A 37 6.74 0.41 2.62
C MET A 37 5.25 0.68 2.73
N LEU A 38 4.61 1.08 1.64
CA LEU A 38 3.16 1.27 1.59
C LEU A 38 2.40 -0.02 1.88
N ASP A 39 2.85 -1.15 1.33
CA ASP A 39 2.27 -2.46 1.63
C ASP A 39 2.34 -2.78 3.12
N TYR A 40 3.50 -2.61 3.73
CA TYR A 40 3.69 -2.82 5.16
C TYR A 40 2.77 -1.93 6.02
N ILE A 41 2.63 -0.65 5.63
CA ILE A 41 1.71 0.30 6.29
C ILE A 41 0.26 -0.17 6.14
N TYR A 42 -0.13 -0.66 4.97
CA TYR A 42 -1.49 -1.15 4.70
C TYR A 42 -1.82 -2.43 5.46
N GLU A 43 -0.86 -3.33 5.62
CA GLU A 43 -1.03 -4.54 6.42
C GLU A 43 -1.21 -4.22 7.91
N ASN A 44 -0.60 -3.14 8.39
CA ASN A 44 -0.69 -2.66 9.77
C ASN A 44 -0.39 -3.75 10.82
N LYS A 45 0.53 -4.66 10.49
CA LYS A 45 0.93 -5.78 11.36
C LYS A 45 2.37 -5.57 11.84
N PRO A 46 2.61 -5.35 13.14
CA PRO A 46 3.97 -5.25 13.68
C PRO A 46 4.74 -6.57 13.48
N GLN A 47 5.85 -6.50 12.75
CA GLN A 47 6.71 -7.66 12.40
C GLN A 47 8.13 -7.52 12.95
N GLY A 48 8.36 -6.60 13.87
CA GLY A 48 9.67 -6.35 14.47
C GLY A 48 10.24 -7.57 15.20
N LYS A 49 11.56 -7.61 15.28
CA LYS A 49 12.28 -8.70 15.97
C LYS A 49 12.05 -8.61 17.46
N PHE A 50 11.84 -9.76 18.09
CA PHE A 50 11.59 -9.85 19.51
C PHE A 50 10.41 -8.98 19.99
N PHE A 51 10.14 -9.01 21.27
CA PHE A 51 9.07 -8.21 21.89
C PHE A 51 9.28 -6.69 21.72
N ILE A 52 10.52 -6.22 21.94
CA ILE A 52 10.88 -4.80 21.80
C ILE A 52 10.70 -4.31 20.37
N GLY A 53 11.14 -5.08 19.38
CA GLY A 53 10.97 -4.74 17.97
C GLY A 53 9.51 -4.64 17.54
N LYS A 54 8.64 -5.49 18.06
CA LYS A 54 7.19 -5.42 17.83
C LYS A 54 6.56 -4.18 18.44
N ILE A 55 6.99 -3.77 19.63
CA ILE A 55 6.52 -2.52 20.26
C ILE A 55 6.94 -1.32 19.42
N LEU A 56 8.20 -1.27 18.97
CA LEU A 56 8.70 -0.18 18.13
C LEU A 56 7.95 -0.13 16.79
N ASP A 57 7.66 -1.27 16.19
CA ASP A 57 6.86 -1.35 14.97
C ASP A 57 5.43 -0.86 15.19
N LYS A 58 4.82 -1.22 16.32
CA LYS A 58 3.49 -0.72 16.67
C LYS A 58 3.50 0.80 16.77
N ILE A 59 4.46 1.39 17.50
CA ILE A 59 4.60 2.84 17.62
C ILE A 59 4.83 3.47 16.24
N PHE A 60 5.67 2.87 15.42
CA PHE A 60 5.93 3.32 14.05
C PHE A 60 4.65 3.33 13.20
N LEU A 61 3.89 2.23 13.18
CA LEU A 61 2.66 2.08 12.41
C LEU A 61 1.51 2.97 12.92
N GLU A 62 1.51 3.32 14.21
CA GLU A 62 0.54 4.22 14.84
C GLU A 62 0.82 5.70 14.59
N ASN A 63 1.90 6.03 13.87
CA ASN A 63 2.18 7.41 13.47
C ASN A 63 1.02 8.00 12.66
N VAL A 64 0.73 9.28 12.90
CA VAL A 64 -0.40 9.98 12.28
C VAL A 64 -0.35 9.95 10.74
N GLY A 65 0.85 10.05 10.16
CA GLY A 65 1.04 9.98 8.70
C GLY A 65 0.62 8.62 8.13
N TRP A 66 0.98 7.52 8.79
CA TRP A 66 0.61 6.18 8.35
C TRP A 66 -0.87 5.89 8.55
N LYS A 67 -1.47 6.38 9.63
CA LYS A 67 -2.93 6.35 9.82
C LYS A 67 -3.65 7.08 8.69
N ALA A 68 -3.18 8.26 8.31
CA ALA A 68 -3.75 9.03 7.22
C ALA A 68 -3.66 8.29 5.86
N ILE A 69 -2.53 7.63 5.59
CA ILE A 69 -2.35 6.81 4.38
C ILE A 69 -3.33 5.63 4.37
N ARG A 70 -3.49 4.90 5.47
CA ARG A 70 -4.49 3.83 5.58
C ARG A 70 -5.91 4.36 5.37
N LYS A 71 -6.26 5.47 6.04
CA LYS A 71 -7.57 6.09 5.89
C LYS A 71 -7.85 6.56 4.47
N ARG A 72 -6.82 7.10 3.78
CA ARG A 72 -6.94 7.46 2.36
C ARG A 72 -7.27 6.25 1.49
N LYS A 73 -6.61 5.10 1.72
CA LYS A 73 -6.91 3.84 1.01
C LYS A 73 -8.37 3.43 1.24
N ASP A 74 -8.84 3.43 2.50
CA ASP A 74 -10.20 3.05 2.84
C ASP A 74 -11.23 3.98 2.18
N ASN A 75 -11.01 5.29 2.27
CA ASN A 75 -11.87 6.28 1.62
C ASN A 75 -11.92 6.08 0.10
N LEU A 76 -10.78 5.79 -0.54
CA LEU A 76 -10.72 5.52 -1.98
C LEU A 76 -11.55 4.28 -2.35
N LYS A 77 -11.44 3.21 -1.57
CA LYS A 77 -12.27 2.01 -1.76
C LYS A 77 -13.76 2.34 -1.64
N ASP A 78 -14.15 3.11 -0.64
CA ASP A 78 -15.55 3.51 -0.42
C ASP A 78 -16.07 4.38 -1.57
N TYR A 79 -15.30 5.34 -2.06
CA TYR A 79 -15.69 6.17 -3.21
C TYR A 79 -15.83 5.35 -4.48
N LEU A 80 -14.90 4.44 -4.76
CA LEU A 80 -14.98 3.56 -5.91
C LEU A 80 -16.22 2.67 -5.85
N LYS A 81 -16.50 2.05 -4.70
CA LYS A 81 -17.70 1.23 -4.52
C LYS A 81 -18.96 2.03 -4.81
N ARG A 82 -19.10 3.23 -4.25
CA ARG A 82 -20.26 4.11 -4.48
C ARG A 82 -20.40 4.47 -5.96
N ALA A 83 -19.30 4.85 -6.62
CA ALA A 83 -19.33 5.18 -8.05
C ALA A 83 -19.78 3.99 -8.91
N ILE A 84 -19.27 2.80 -8.63
CA ILE A 84 -19.64 1.56 -9.32
C ILE A 84 -21.12 1.24 -9.09
N GLU A 85 -21.61 1.35 -7.85
CA GLU A 85 -23.02 1.10 -7.52
C GLU A 85 -23.97 2.08 -8.22
N VAL A 86 -23.59 3.36 -8.31
CA VAL A 86 -24.38 4.38 -9.06
C VAL A 86 -24.43 4.00 -10.55
N ASN A 87 -23.30 3.64 -11.15
CA ASN A 87 -23.27 3.19 -12.55
C ASN A 87 -24.14 1.94 -12.75
N ARG A 88 -24.01 0.96 -11.87
CA ARG A 88 -24.81 -0.29 -11.93
C ARG A 88 -26.32 -0.03 -11.86
N LYS A 89 -26.77 0.86 -10.97
CA LYS A 89 -28.19 1.27 -10.88
C LYS A 89 -28.69 1.91 -12.17
N ASN A 90 -27.82 2.56 -12.94
CA ASN A 90 -28.15 3.18 -14.21
C ASN A 90 -27.89 2.26 -15.42
N GLY A 91 -27.57 1.00 -15.23
CA GLY A 91 -27.23 0.06 -16.31
C GLY A 91 -25.91 0.39 -17.03
N ILE A 92 -25.03 1.17 -16.41
CA ILE A 92 -23.76 1.61 -16.99
C ILE A 92 -22.62 0.70 -16.52
N LYS A 93 -21.85 0.19 -17.46
CA LYS A 93 -20.63 -0.55 -17.15
C LYS A 93 -19.54 0.39 -16.63
N SER A 94 -18.89 0.02 -15.53
CA SER A 94 -17.81 0.80 -14.95
C SER A 94 -16.46 0.42 -15.56
N VAL A 95 -15.72 1.41 -16.06
CA VAL A 95 -14.34 1.27 -16.52
C VAL A 95 -13.45 2.11 -15.62
N ILE A 96 -12.47 1.47 -14.96
CA ILE A 96 -11.57 2.10 -14.00
C ILE A 96 -10.15 2.06 -14.57
N LEU A 97 -9.47 3.21 -14.58
CA LEU A 97 -8.06 3.30 -14.89
C LEU A 97 -7.30 3.85 -13.70
N ASP A 98 -6.38 3.06 -13.17
CA ASP A 98 -5.48 3.42 -12.08
C ASP A 98 -4.06 3.64 -12.63
N ILE A 99 -3.59 4.88 -12.58
CA ILE A 99 -2.27 5.29 -13.07
C ILE A 99 -1.30 5.35 -11.90
N ALA A 100 -0.10 4.78 -12.09
CA ALA A 100 0.89 4.55 -11.03
C ALA A 100 0.29 3.69 -9.89
N SER A 101 -0.39 2.63 -10.31
CA SER A 101 -1.21 1.78 -9.43
C SER A 101 -0.39 0.97 -8.42
N GLY A 102 0.91 0.80 -8.67
CA GLY A 102 1.66 -0.24 -8.00
C GLY A 102 1.01 -1.62 -8.25
N PRO A 103 0.84 -2.46 -7.21
CA PRO A 103 0.15 -3.75 -7.34
C PRO A 103 -1.39 -3.65 -7.44
N GLY A 104 -1.98 -2.48 -7.33
CA GLY A 104 -3.43 -2.29 -7.44
C GLY A 104 -4.26 -3.00 -6.36
N LYS A 105 -3.70 -3.29 -5.19
CA LYS A 105 -4.34 -4.08 -4.11
C LYS A 105 -5.73 -3.58 -3.75
N TYR A 106 -5.91 -2.26 -3.67
CA TYR A 106 -7.21 -1.70 -3.29
C TYR A 106 -8.28 -1.94 -4.36
N LEU A 107 -7.90 -1.97 -5.65
CA LEU A 107 -8.83 -2.35 -6.74
C LEU A 107 -9.19 -3.82 -6.67
N VAL A 108 -8.22 -4.70 -6.45
CA VAL A 108 -8.48 -6.13 -6.24
C VAL A 108 -9.43 -6.32 -5.06
N ASP A 109 -9.24 -5.62 -3.96
CA ASP A 109 -10.14 -5.65 -2.80
C ASP A 109 -11.56 -5.20 -3.18
N VAL A 110 -11.70 -4.07 -3.93
CA VAL A 110 -13.02 -3.56 -4.36
C VAL A 110 -13.73 -4.54 -5.28
N LEU A 111 -13.01 -5.16 -6.23
CA LEU A 111 -13.57 -6.14 -7.14
C LEU A 111 -14.00 -7.43 -6.41
N CYS A 112 -13.23 -7.86 -5.41
CA CYS A 112 -13.65 -8.98 -4.53
C CYS A 112 -14.94 -8.67 -3.80
N ASP A 113 -15.07 -7.44 -3.26
CA ASP A 113 -16.21 -7.06 -2.43
C ASP A 113 -17.51 -6.89 -3.25
N LEU A 114 -17.40 -6.39 -4.49
CA LEU A 114 -18.57 -6.06 -5.33
C LEU A 114 -18.93 -7.15 -6.38
N GLY A 115 -18.07 -8.13 -6.57
CA GLY A 115 -18.13 -9.05 -7.70
C GLY A 115 -17.68 -8.40 -9.01
N GLU A 116 -17.47 -9.23 -10.02
CA GLU A 116 -16.87 -8.80 -11.30
C GLU A 116 -17.85 -8.24 -12.33
N GLN A 117 -19.16 -8.31 -12.07
CA GLN A 117 -20.17 -7.92 -13.03
C GLN A 117 -20.13 -6.43 -13.34
N ASP A 118 -20.14 -6.12 -14.63
CA ASP A 118 -20.19 -4.75 -15.15
C ASP A 118 -19.03 -3.84 -14.76
N ILE A 119 -17.88 -4.42 -14.40
CA ILE A 119 -16.67 -3.68 -14.06
C ILE A 119 -15.50 -4.18 -14.92
N VAL A 120 -14.69 -3.26 -15.43
CA VAL A 120 -13.37 -3.55 -15.99
C VAL A 120 -12.37 -2.58 -15.38
N ALA A 121 -11.28 -3.11 -14.82
CA ALA A 121 -10.23 -2.31 -14.22
C ALA A 121 -8.91 -2.45 -14.99
N PHE A 122 -8.17 -1.35 -15.08
CA PHE A 122 -6.83 -1.29 -15.64
C PHE A 122 -5.88 -0.69 -14.60
N CYS A 123 -4.85 -1.45 -14.23
CA CYS A 123 -3.74 -0.99 -13.40
C CYS A 123 -2.53 -0.71 -14.29
N GLN A 124 -2.05 0.51 -14.28
CA GLN A 124 -0.91 0.93 -15.08
C GLN A 124 0.23 1.38 -14.18
N ASP A 125 1.43 0.83 -14.37
CA ASP A 125 2.63 1.21 -13.65
C ASP A 125 3.88 1.07 -14.54
N ILE A 126 4.98 1.71 -14.13
CA ILE A 126 6.28 1.60 -14.79
C ILE A 126 7.10 0.41 -14.25
N ASP A 127 6.79 -0.07 -13.06
CA ASP A 127 7.52 -1.18 -12.41
C ASP A 127 6.78 -2.49 -12.62
N GLN A 128 7.33 -3.31 -13.50
CA GLN A 128 6.77 -4.63 -13.84
C GLN A 128 6.59 -5.53 -12.61
N ARG A 129 7.48 -5.44 -11.62
CA ARG A 129 7.42 -6.29 -10.41
C ARG A 129 6.14 -6.06 -9.62
N TRP A 130 5.68 -4.80 -9.56
CA TRP A 130 4.40 -4.47 -8.91
C TRP A 130 3.21 -5.01 -9.67
N LEU A 131 3.25 -4.90 -10.99
CA LEU A 131 2.17 -5.44 -11.85
C LEU A 131 2.09 -6.97 -11.77
N GLU A 132 3.23 -7.65 -11.67
CA GLU A 132 3.28 -9.11 -11.47
C GLU A 132 2.71 -9.51 -10.10
N ASP A 133 3.04 -8.77 -9.04
CA ASP A 133 2.46 -8.97 -7.71
C ASP A 133 0.93 -8.76 -7.72
N GLY A 134 0.47 -7.71 -8.40
CA GLY A 134 -0.96 -7.46 -8.59
C GLY A 134 -1.67 -8.58 -9.34
N ARG A 135 -1.10 -9.06 -10.45
CA ARG A 135 -1.64 -10.20 -11.22
C ARG A 135 -1.77 -11.45 -10.35
N ARG A 136 -0.73 -11.75 -9.58
CA ARG A 136 -0.75 -12.89 -8.66
C ARG A 136 -1.89 -12.76 -7.65
N GLN A 137 -2.00 -11.60 -6.99
CA GLN A 137 -3.06 -11.36 -5.99
C GLN A 137 -4.46 -11.43 -6.59
N ALA A 138 -4.67 -10.89 -7.79
CA ALA A 138 -5.93 -11.00 -8.51
C ALA A 138 -6.27 -12.46 -8.85
N SER A 139 -5.29 -13.22 -9.37
CA SER A 139 -5.44 -14.63 -9.71
C SER A 139 -5.76 -15.50 -8.48
N GLU A 140 -5.04 -15.29 -7.36
CA GLU A 140 -5.28 -16.01 -6.10
C GLU A 140 -6.70 -15.80 -5.55
N ARG A 141 -7.34 -14.68 -5.90
CA ARG A 141 -8.71 -14.32 -5.49
C ARG A 141 -9.76 -14.56 -6.57
N GLY A 142 -9.37 -15.16 -7.71
CA GLY A 142 -10.27 -15.45 -8.82
C GLY A 142 -10.78 -14.23 -9.59
N ILE A 143 -10.09 -13.10 -9.52
CA ILE A 143 -10.47 -11.86 -10.20
C ILE A 143 -9.91 -11.83 -11.62
N ASN A 144 -10.78 -11.76 -12.64
CA ASN A 144 -10.41 -11.86 -14.06
C ASN A 144 -10.62 -10.57 -14.86
N ASN A 145 -11.38 -9.61 -14.33
CA ASN A 145 -11.76 -8.37 -14.98
C ASN A 145 -10.82 -7.20 -14.69
N ILE A 146 -9.61 -7.47 -14.18
CA ILE A 146 -8.53 -6.52 -13.97
C ILE A 146 -7.35 -6.81 -14.89
N ARG A 147 -6.79 -5.79 -15.52
CA ARG A 147 -5.65 -5.87 -16.42
C ARG A 147 -4.50 -5.00 -15.90
N PHE A 148 -3.31 -5.56 -15.93
CA PHE A 148 -2.08 -4.90 -15.48
C PHE A 148 -1.21 -4.57 -16.69
N ILE A 149 -0.97 -3.29 -16.92
CA ILE A 149 -0.34 -2.76 -18.12
C ILE A 149 0.95 -2.04 -17.74
N ILE A 150 2.07 -2.48 -18.28
CA ILE A 150 3.31 -1.72 -18.17
C ILE A 150 3.25 -0.54 -19.15
N LYS A 151 3.54 0.65 -18.67
CA LYS A 151 3.69 1.83 -19.51
C LYS A 151 4.91 2.62 -19.07
N THR A 152 5.89 2.68 -19.94
CA THR A 152 7.01 3.62 -19.83
C THR A 152 6.48 5.03 -20.07
N ALA A 153 6.85 5.97 -19.20
CA ALA A 153 6.63 7.39 -19.49
C ALA A 153 7.51 7.75 -20.72
N ASN A 154 6.87 7.97 -21.85
CA ASN A 154 7.47 8.66 -22.98
C ASN A 154 7.22 10.14 -22.82
#